data_703046b5a1918e865ff94e894bf3b0e4
#
_entry.id   703046b5a1918e865ff94e894bf3b0e4
#
_cell.length_a   1.000
_cell.length_b   1.000
_cell.length_c   1.000
_cell.angle_alpha   90.00
_cell.angle_beta   90.00
_cell.angle_gamma   90.00
#
_symmetry.space_group_name_H-M   'P 1'
#
loop_
_entity.id
_entity.type
_entity.pdbx_description
1 polymer ?
#
loop_
_entity_poly.entity_id
_entity_poly.type
_entity_poly.pdbx_seq_one_letter_code
_entity_poly.pdbx_strand_id
1 'polypeptide(L)'
;MSLRQTGRRPHRARTRLKAKQIRCGELGEDQLLDQLVPRFALGKGVVNGPGNDCAIVDIGDRRNFLVLKTDCVVAGVHFLPTVDAVRVGWKAMMRPLSDFAATSAVPQFAMITLIAPEQTKIEWVERLYRGLDRAAKRFKVSIVGGETSSTPGPVAVSVSVVGYVERERRLSRLGGKAGDDLFVTGRLGGAVKQKHLQFVPRIAESRWLTKNFSIHAMMDLSDGLGADLPRLAKASRVRFAIETENLPLTRGAKIDDAISEGEDYELLFAISPRDRTRLVREWRRKFPKLPVTRIGRLNPQSAIGHPQLKRGYVHFQRPG
;
A
#
# COMPACT_ATOMS: atom_id res chain seq x y z
N MET A 1 33.49 72.44 -2.22
CA MET A 1 32.04 72.26 -2.57
C MET A 1 31.95 71.09 -3.53
N SER A 2 31.53 69.92 -3.03
CA SER A 2 31.46 68.68 -3.81
C SER A 2 30.04 68.14 -3.69
N LEU A 3 29.33 68.08 -4.81
CA LEU A 3 27.99 67.54 -4.96
C LEU A 3 28.06 66.00 -5.03
N ARG A 4 27.48 65.30 -4.04
CA ARG A 4 27.30 63.85 -4.06
C ARG A 4 26.04 63.55 -4.85
N GLN A 5 26.20 62.87 -6.00
CA GLN A 5 25.12 62.26 -6.75
C GLN A 5 24.70 60.97 -6.06
N THR A 6 23.42 60.90 -5.67
CA THR A 6 22.77 59.67 -5.15
C THR A 6 22.21 58.90 -6.32
N GLY A 7 22.88 57.82 -6.71
CA GLY A 7 22.41 56.88 -7.74
C GLY A 7 21.25 56.02 -7.19
N ARG A 8 20.04 56.24 -7.71
CA ARG A 8 18.91 55.35 -7.55
C ARG A 8 19.13 54.07 -8.37
N ARG A 9 19.26 52.92 -7.68
CA ARG A 9 19.25 51.62 -8.36
C ARG A 9 17.82 51.29 -8.84
N PRO A 10 17.65 50.79 -10.08
CA PRO A 10 16.33 50.44 -10.59
C PRO A 10 15.78 49.21 -9.87
N HIS A 11 14.56 49.34 -9.38
CA HIS A 11 13.76 48.22 -8.85
C HIS A 11 13.54 47.20 -9.96
N ARG A 12 14.24 46.06 -9.93
CA ARG A 12 13.91 44.90 -10.77
C ARG A 12 12.52 44.41 -10.38
N ALA A 13 11.54 44.70 -11.26
CA ALA A 13 10.22 44.06 -11.18
C ALA A 13 10.42 42.54 -11.28
N ARG A 14 10.20 41.84 -10.18
CA ARG A 14 10.07 40.38 -10.22
C ARG A 14 8.80 40.03 -10.95
N THR A 15 8.94 39.69 -12.22
CA THR A 15 7.87 39.10 -13.01
C THR A 15 7.47 37.78 -12.27
N ARG A 16 6.36 37.81 -11.54
CA ARG A 16 5.73 36.60 -11.02
C ARG A 16 5.30 35.78 -12.23
N LEU A 17 6.10 34.79 -12.60
CA LEU A 17 5.65 33.72 -13.49
C LEU A 17 4.34 33.20 -12.91
N LYS A 18 3.24 33.30 -13.64
CA LYS A 18 1.96 32.70 -13.29
C LYS A 18 2.25 31.21 -13.10
N ALA A 19 2.14 30.72 -11.86
CA ALA A 19 2.28 29.30 -11.56
C ALA A 19 1.28 28.55 -12.46
N LYS A 20 1.78 27.68 -13.35
CA LYS A 20 0.95 26.84 -14.20
C LYS A 20 0.06 26.02 -13.27
N GLN A 21 -1.26 26.11 -13.42
CA GLN A 21 -2.21 25.31 -12.65
C GLN A 21 -2.06 23.85 -13.13
N ILE A 22 -1.24 23.08 -12.41
CA ILE A 22 -1.01 21.66 -12.70
C ILE A 22 -2.15 20.87 -12.09
N ARG A 23 -2.75 19.97 -12.87
CA ARG A 23 -3.82 19.05 -12.41
C ARG A 23 -3.24 17.76 -11.85
N CYS A 24 -3.97 17.08 -10.95
CA CYS A 24 -3.54 15.79 -10.39
C CYS A 24 -3.19 14.76 -11.47
N GLY A 25 -3.94 14.70 -12.57
CA GLY A 25 -3.66 13.81 -13.69
C GLY A 25 -2.35 14.07 -14.45
N GLU A 26 -1.78 15.27 -14.31
CA GLU A 26 -0.48 15.62 -14.91
C GLU A 26 0.69 15.20 -13.99
N LEU A 27 0.46 15.11 -12.68
CA LEU A 27 1.47 14.71 -11.70
C LEU A 27 1.49 13.19 -11.44
N GLY A 28 0.33 12.58 -11.32
CA GLY A 28 0.19 11.25 -10.74
C GLY A 28 0.39 11.23 -9.21
N GLU A 29 0.11 10.09 -8.59
CA GLU A 29 0.07 9.96 -7.14
C GLU A 29 1.42 10.19 -6.46
N ASP A 30 2.47 9.51 -6.92
CA ASP A 30 3.79 9.56 -6.26
C ASP A 30 4.34 11.00 -6.23
N GLN A 31 4.23 11.75 -7.35
CA GLN A 31 4.70 13.13 -7.40
C GLN A 31 3.83 14.07 -6.57
N LEU A 32 2.51 13.82 -6.52
CA LEU A 32 1.60 14.57 -5.67
C LEU A 32 1.98 14.39 -4.20
N LEU A 33 2.21 13.15 -3.76
CA LEU A 33 2.63 12.84 -2.38
C LEU A 33 4.02 13.40 -2.07
N ASP A 34 4.98 13.30 -2.98
CA ASP A 34 6.32 13.89 -2.81
C ASP A 34 6.26 15.42 -2.58
N GLN A 35 5.22 16.12 -3.10
CA GLN A 35 5.00 17.56 -2.86
C GLN A 35 4.25 17.87 -1.57
N LEU A 36 3.31 17.01 -1.16
CA LEU A 36 2.43 17.27 -0.02
C LEU A 36 3.05 16.82 1.31
N VAL A 37 3.62 15.62 1.34
CA VAL A 37 4.13 15.00 2.57
C VAL A 37 5.17 15.85 3.31
N PRO A 38 6.14 16.53 2.65
CA PRO A 38 7.11 17.40 3.34
C PRO A 38 6.48 18.60 4.06
N ARG A 39 5.20 18.90 3.77
CA ARG A 39 4.49 20.02 4.42
C ARG A 39 3.85 19.64 5.75
N PHE A 40 3.81 18.35 6.09
CA PHE A 40 3.21 17.88 7.32
C PHE A 40 4.21 17.96 8.48
N ALA A 41 3.83 18.67 9.54
CA ALA A 41 4.56 18.63 10.79
C ALA A 41 4.23 17.32 11.52
N LEU A 42 5.17 16.39 11.55
CA LEU A 42 5.00 15.13 12.26
C LEU A 42 5.32 15.31 13.76
N GLY A 43 4.39 14.86 14.61
CA GLY A 43 4.57 14.86 16.07
C GLY A 43 5.66 13.87 16.52
N LYS A 44 6.20 14.07 17.74
CA LYS A 44 7.27 13.23 18.32
C LYS A 44 6.92 11.74 18.43
N GLY A 45 5.63 11.39 18.53
CA GLY A 45 5.16 10.00 18.64
C GLY A 45 5.06 9.26 17.31
N VAL A 46 5.28 9.90 16.15
CA VAL A 46 5.19 9.22 14.85
C VAL A 46 6.42 8.35 14.62
N VAL A 47 6.21 7.04 14.58
CA VAL A 47 7.23 6.01 14.35
C VAL A 47 7.38 5.69 12.86
N ASN A 48 6.25 5.44 12.18
CA ASN A 48 6.15 5.33 10.74
C ASN A 48 5.11 6.34 10.25
N GLY A 49 5.54 7.31 9.46
CA GLY A 49 4.68 8.34 8.88
C GLY A 49 4.28 8.03 7.44
N PRO A 50 3.86 9.08 6.69
CA PRO A 50 3.51 8.98 5.28
C PRO A 50 4.59 8.30 4.44
N GLY A 51 4.18 7.56 3.41
CA GLY A 51 5.09 6.76 2.57
C GLY A 51 5.26 5.31 3.03
N ASN A 52 4.65 4.92 4.15
CA ASN A 52 4.54 3.54 4.60
C ASN A 52 3.11 3.00 4.39
N ASP A 53 2.93 1.68 4.49
CA ASP A 53 1.62 1.04 4.33
C ASP A 53 0.64 1.50 5.42
N CYS A 54 1.10 1.54 6.67
CA CYS A 54 0.34 2.10 7.79
C CYS A 54 1.10 3.22 8.50
N ALA A 55 0.37 4.15 9.09
CA ALA A 55 0.90 5.02 10.12
C ALA A 55 1.06 4.23 11.42
N ILE A 56 2.22 4.38 12.07
CA ILE A 56 2.54 3.77 13.37
C ILE A 56 2.89 4.88 14.35
N VAL A 57 2.19 4.90 15.48
CA VAL A 57 2.31 5.97 16.48
C VAL A 57 2.62 5.38 17.85
N ASP A 58 3.57 5.96 18.54
CA ASP A 58 3.86 5.69 19.94
C ASP A 58 2.95 6.53 20.83
N ILE A 59 2.04 5.87 21.53
CA ILE A 59 1.10 6.49 22.49
C ILE A 59 1.53 6.27 23.95
N GLY A 60 2.76 5.83 24.18
CA GLY A 60 3.29 5.55 25.51
C GLY A 60 3.04 4.12 26.02
N ASP A 61 2.39 3.24 25.24
CA ASP A 61 2.29 1.83 25.58
C ASP A 61 3.68 1.16 25.50
N ARG A 62 4.07 0.45 26.57
CA ARG A 62 5.40 -0.17 26.67
C ARG A 62 5.59 -1.36 25.73
N ARG A 63 4.52 -2.03 25.30
CA ARG A 63 4.57 -3.25 24.50
C ARG A 63 4.22 -3.02 23.05
N ASN A 64 3.33 -2.06 22.78
CA ASN A 64 2.71 -1.91 21.48
C ASN A 64 2.84 -0.48 20.94
N PHE A 65 2.78 -0.37 19.63
CA PHE A 65 2.48 0.86 18.92
C PHE A 65 1.02 0.82 18.44
N LEU A 66 0.40 1.99 18.39
CA LEU A 66 -0.87 2.18 17.68
C LEU A 66 -0.64 2.15 16.18
N VAL A 67 -1.52 1.47 15.44
CA VAL A 67 -1.47 1.36 13.98
C VAL A 67 -2.75 1.92 13.40
N LEU A 68 -2.62 2.77 12.39
CA LEU A 68 -3.69 3.48 11.72
C LEU A 68 -3.57 3.33 10.20
N LYS A 69 -4.67 3.02 9.54
CA LYS A 69 -4.76 3.00 8.08
C LYS A 69 -6.15 3.41 7.62
N THR A 70 -6.22 4.10 6.50
CA THR A 70 -7.47 4.35 5.77
C THR A 70 -7.28 4.02 4.30
N ASP A 71 -8.31 3.41 3.72
CA ASP A 71 -8.41 3.12 2.29
C ASP A 71 -9.81 3.42 1.78
N CYS A 72 -9.92 3.66 0.48
CA CYS A 72 -11.18 3.96 -0.17
C CYS A 72 -11.38 3.08 -1.41
N VAL A 73 -12.60 2.63 -1.65
CA VAL A 73 -13.02 2.05 -2.93
C VAL A 73 -14.05 2.97 -3.59
N VAL A 74 -13.87 3.23 -4.88
CA VAL A 74 -14.71 4.13 -5.67
C VAL A 74 -15.27 3.37 -6.86
N ALA A 75 -16.57 3.49 -7.12
CA ALA A 75 -17.23 2.90 -8.28
C ALA A 75 -16.65 3.45 -9.58
N GLY A 76 -16.42 2.57 -10.56
CA GLY A 76 -15.76 2.92 -11.83
C GLY A 76 -14.23 2.98 -11.77
N VAL A 77 -13.64 2.92 -10.55
CA VAL A 77 -12.18 2.87 -10.35
C VAL A 77 -11.76 1.52 -9.75
N HIS A 78 -12.31 1.18 -8.59
CA HIS A 78 -11.93 -0.02 -7.83
C HIS A 78 -12.91 -1.18 -7.99
N PHE A 79 -14.10 -0.91 -8.48
CA PHE A 79 -15.12 -1.90 -8.82
C PHE A 79 -16.09 -1.35 -9.87
N LEU A 80 -16.62 -2.23 -10.71
CA LEU A 80 -17.65 -1.86 -11.68
C LEU A 80 -19.00 -1.70 -10.95
N PRO A 81 -19.88 -0.79 -11.40
CA PRO A 81 -21.21 -0.62 -10.81
C PRO A 81 -22.08 -1.90 -10.81
N THR A 82 -21.76 -2.84 -11.67
CA THR A 82 -22.45 -4.15 -11.78
C THR A 82 -21.98 -5.18 -10.76
N VAL A 83 -20.93 -4.90 -9.98
CA VAL A 83 -20.39 -5.83 -8.99
C VAL A 83 -21.36 -5.94 -7.81
N ASP A 84 -21.55 -7.16 -7.32
CA ASP A 84 -22.35 -7.43 -6.13
C ASP A 84 -21.86 -6.64 -4.91
N ALA A 85 -22.77 -5.93 -4.26
CA ALA A 85 -22.46 -5.04 -3.14
C ALA A 85 -21.79 -5.75 -1.96
N VAL A 86 -22.10 -7.05 -1.73
CA VAL A 86 -21.43 -7.85 -0.69
C VAL A 86 -19.94 -8.00 -1.01
N ARG A 87 -19.58 -8.18 -2.28
CA ARG A 87 -18.17 -8.24 -2.71
C ARG A 87 -17.48 -6.89 -2.60
N VAL A 88 -18.20 -5.80 -2.89
CA VAL A 88 -17.68 -4.43 -2.70
C VAL A 88 -17.37 -4.18 -1.23
N GLY A 89 -18.29 -4.51 -0.32
CA GLY A 89 -18.07 -4.38 1.12
C GLY A 89 -16.91 -5.25 1.63
N TRP A 90 -16.81 -6.49 1.13
CA TRP A 90 -15.66 -7.34 1.40
C TRP A 90 -14.34 -6.66 0.97
N LYS A 91 -14.24 -6.23 -0.29
CA LYS A 91 -13.05 -5.56 -0.82
C LYS A 91 -12.70 -4.31 -0.02
N ALA A 92 -13.69 -3.47 0.29
CA ALA A 92 -13.47 -2.22 1.03
C ALA A 92 -12.80 -2.47 2.39
N MET A 93 -13.22 -3.50 3.14
CA MET A 93 -12.60 -3.87 4.41
C MET A 93 -11.24 -4.53 4.21
N MET A 94 -11.07 -5.37 3.18
CA MET A 94 -9.84 -6.14 2.99
C MET A 94 -8.64 -5.28 2.60
N ARG A 95 -8.84 -4.16 1.91
CA ARG A 95 -7.75 -3.28 1.47
C ARG A 95 -6.91 -2.76 2.64
N PRO A 96 -7.46 -1.99 3.62
CA PRO A 96 -6.66 -1.54 4.75
C PRO A 96 -6.12 -2.69 5.61
N LEU A 97 -6.78 -3.86 5.62
CA LEU A 97 -6.25 -5.05 6.30
C LEU A 97 -5.03 -5.66 5.59
N SER A 98 -4.87 -5.44 4.29
CA SER A 98 -3.65 -5.83 3.55
C SER A 98 -2.45 -4.99 4.01
N ASP A 99 -2.62 -3.70 4.20
CA ASP A 99 -1.59 -2.84 4.78
C ASP A 99 -1.25 -3.22 6.24
N PHE A 100 -2.25 -3.64 7.00
CA PHE A 100 -2.02 -4.21 8.34
C PHE A 100 -1.16 -5.46 8.27
N ALA A 101 -1.36 -6.31 7.27
CA ALA A 101 -0.49 -7.47 7.05
C ALA A 101 0.95 -7.03 6.71
N ALA A 102 1.13 -6.01 5.86
CA ALA A 102 2.44 -5.47 5.50
C ALA A 102 3.23 -4.96 6.71
N THR A 103 2.55 -4.46 7.74
CA THR A 103 3.17 -3.96 8.98
C THR A 103 3.22 -4.98 10.12
N SER A 104 2.74 -6.20 9.88
CA SER A 104 2.55 -7.25 10.89
C SER A 104 1.63 -6.84 12.05
N ALA A 105 0.70 -5.94 11.78
CA ALA A 105 -0.22 -5.40 12.78
C ALA A 105 -1.44 -6.31 13.01
N VAL A 106 -2.09 -6.11 14.15
CA VAL A 106 -3.35 -6.75 14.53
C VAL A 106 -4.46 -5.71 14.47
N PRO A 107 -5.42 -5.83 13.54
CA PRO A 107 -6.54 -4.90 13.46
C PRO A 107 -7.51 -5.15 14.61
N GLN A 108 -8.17 -4.09 15.11
CA GLN A 108 -9.14 -4.18 16.20
C GLN A 108 -10.47 -3.48 15.90
N PHE A 109 -10.42 -2.26 15.40
CA PHE A 109 -11.58 -1.43 15.19
C PHE A 109 -11.60 -0.86 13.77
N ALA A 110 -12.79 -0.64 13.23
CA ALA A 110 -12.98 0.02 11.95
C ALA A 110 -14.09 1.07 12.02
N MET A 111 -13.90 2.15 11.26
CA MET A 111 -14.91 3.15 10.96
C MET A 111 -15.17 3.15 9.46
N ILE A 112 -16.44 3.29 9.07
CA ILE A 112 -16.88 3.21 7.67
C ILE A 112 -17.44 4.56 7.26
N THR A 113 -16.90 5.16 6.20
CA THR A 113 -17.52 6.33 5.55
C THR A 113 -18.15 5.87 4.24
N LEU A 114 -19.46 6.02 4.13
CA LEU A 114 -20.23 5.79 2.91
C LEU A 114 -20.57 7.15 2.27
N ILE A 115 -20.15 7.32 1.01
CA ILE A 115 -20.53 8.46 0.18
C ILE A 115 -21.28 7.88 -1.02
N ALA A 116 -22.56 8.22 -1.19
CA ALA A 116 -23.39 7.61 -2.22
C ALA A 116 -24.37 8.62 -2.84
N PRO A 117 -24.74 8.44 -4.13
CA PRO A 117 -25.84 9.19 -4.72
C PRO A 117 -27.16 8.97 -3.97
N GLU A 118 -28.02 9.98 -3.93
CA GLU A 118 -29.34 9.91 -3.28
C GLU A 118 -30.22 8.77 -3.84
N GLN A 119 -30.04 8.43 -5.12
CA GLN A 119 -30.77 7.36 -5.79
C GLN A 119 -30.24 5.95 -5.45
N THR A 120 -29.22 5.83 -4.61
CA THR A 120 -28.68 4.53 -4.22
C THR A 120 -29.73 3.73 -3.45
N LYS A 121 -30.05 2.52 -3.93
CA LYS A 121 -31.05 1.66 -3.31
C LYS A 121 -30.60 1.22 -1.92
N ILE A 122 -31.49 1.29 -0.93
CA ILE A 122 -31.22 0.84 0.46
C ILE A 122 -30.78 -0.63 0.46
N GLU A 123 -31.40 -1.49 -0.34
CA GLU A 123 -30.99 -2.89 -0.45
C GLU A 123 -29.50 -3.05 -0.86
N TRP A 124 -29.01 -2.19 -1.76
CA TRP A 124 -27.59 -2.20 -2.14
C TRP A 124 -26.68 -1.86 -0.95
N VAL A 125 -27.09 -0.85 -0.15
CA VAL A 125 -26.35 -0.43 1.06
C VAL A 125 -26.34 -1.55 2.10
N GLU A 126 -27.49 -2.19 2.35
CA GLU A 126 -27.58 -3.32 3.28
C GLU A 126 -26.68 -4.49 2.85
N ARG A 127 -26.63 -4.78 1.54
CA ARG A 127 -25.74 -5.81 0.98
C ARG A 127 -24.27 -5.43 1.13
N LEU A 128 -23.91 -4.16 0.92
CA LEU A 128 -22.58 -3.61 1.17
C LEU A 128 -22.15 -3.87 2.62
N TYR A 129 -23.00 -3.48 3.58
CA TYR A 129 -22.71 -3.67 5.01
C TYR A 129 -22.67 -5.13 5.42
N ARG A 130 -23.43 -6.03 4.78
CA ARG A 130 -23.25 -7.49 4.97
C ARG A 130 -21.85 -7.96 4.54
N GLY A 131 -21.31 -7.39 3.47
CA GLY A 131 -19.94 -7.67 3.03
C GLY A 131 -18.89 -7.18 4.02
N LEU A 132 -19.04 -5.94 4.49
CA LEU A 132 -18.19 -5.33 5.53
C LEU A 132 -18.21 -6.14 6.83
N ASP A 133 -19.40 -6.49 7.33
CA ASP A 133 -19.56 -7.28 8.56
C ASP A 133 -18.94 -8.68 8.45
N ARG A 134 -19.18 -9.36 7.31
CA ARG A 134 -18.54 -10.67 7.05
C ARG A 134 -17.02 -10.59 7.10
N ALA A 135 -16.45 -9.54 6.53
CA ALA A 135 -15.01 -9.28 6.53
C ALA A 135 -14.50 -8.96 7.94
N ALA A 136 -15.19 -8.07 8.65
CA ALA A 136 -14.88 -7.67 10.01
C ALA A 136 -14.88 -8.89 10.97
N LYS A 137 -15.92 -9.73 10.91
CA LYS A 137 -16.03 -10.97 11.70
C LYS A 137 -14.87 -11.93 11.43
N ARG A 138 -14.45 -12.10 10.16
CA ARG A 138 -13.33 -12.98 9.81
C ARG A 138 -12.03 -12.57 10.49
N PHE A 139 -11.77 -11.27 10.60
CA PHE A 139 -10.54 -10.73 11.18
C PHE A 139 -10.71 -10.23 12.61
N LYS A 140 -11.88 -10.49 13.24
CA LYS A 140 -12.20 -10.06 14.61
C LYS A 140 -12.08 -8.53 14.78
N VAL A 141 -12.47 -7.79 13.76
CA VAL A 141 -12.53 -6.32 13.77
C VAL A 141 -13.94 -5.90 14.19
N SER A 142 -14.05 -4.96 15.10
CA SER A 142 -15.34 -4.34 15.47
C SER A 142 -15.56 -3.08 14.63
N ILE A 143 -16.69 -3.01 13.92
CA ILE A 143 -17.13 -1.77 13.27
C ILE A 143 -17.74 -0.90 14.37
N VAL A 144 -17.12 0.24 14.67
CA VAL A 144 -17.45 1.07 15.85
C VAL A 144 -18.09 2.41 15.49
N GLY A 145 -18.23 2.73 14.22
CA GLY A 145 -18.85 3.97 13.76
C GLY A 145 -18.50 4.29 12.33
N GLY A 146 -18.74 5.53 11.95
CA GLY A 146 -18.45 6.02 10.60
C GLY A 146 -19.21 7.27 10.26
N GLU A 147 -19.36 7.53 8.97
CA GLU A 147 -20.02 8.70 8.39
C GLU A 147 -20.86 8.29 7.18
N THR A 148 -21.94 9.01 6.90
CA THR A 148 -22.75 8.83 5.70
C THR A 148 -23.02 10.18 5.06
N SER A 149 -22.68 10.31 3.77
CA SER A 149 -22.83 11.57 3.04
C SER A 149 -23.35 11.33 1.63
N SER A 150 -24.06 12.30 1.07
CA SER A 150 -24.53 12.24 -0.31
C SER A 150 -23.54 12.85 -1.29
N THR A 151 -23.60 12.43 -2.56
CA THR A 151 -22.81 12.98 -3.67
C THR A 151 -23.58 12.85 -4.99
N PRO A 152 -23.42 13.80 -5.93
CA PRO A 152 -23.88 13.58 -7.31
C PRO A 152 -22.93 12.64 -8.11
N GLY A 153 -21.76 12.32 -7.55
CA GLY A 153 -20.75 11.47 -8.18
C GLY A 153 -20.91 9.99 -7.88
N PRO A 154 -19.89 9.16 -8.18
CA PRO A 154 -19.93 7.73 -7.94
C PRO A 154 -19.95 7.38 -6.45
N VAL A 155 -20.47 6.18 -6.13
CA VAL A 155 -20.34 5.63 -4.77
C VAL A 155 -18.88 5.52 -4.38
N ALA A 156 -18.56 5.96 -3.17
CA ALA A 156 -17.28 5.74 -2.52
C ALA A 156 -17.48 5.19 -1.10
N VAL A 157 -16.62 4.24 -0.74
CA VAL A 157 -16.63 3.65 0.61
C VAL A 157 -15.22 3.72 1.16
N SER A 158 -15.00 4.49 2.21
CA SER A 158 -13.72 4.54 2.92
C SER A 158 -13.80 3.74 4.21
N VAL A 159 -12.76 2.99 4.49
CA VAL A 159 -12.61 2.19 5.71
C VAL A 159 -11.36 2.62 6.43
N SER A 160 -11.50 3.15 7.63
CA SER A 160 -10.39 3.47 8.52
C SER A 160 -10.27 2.36 9.56
N VAL A 161 -9.08 1.77 9.67
CA VAL A 161 -8.79 0.68 10.61
C VAL A 161 -7.79 1.15 11.66
N VAL A 162 -8.06 0.77 12.90
CA VAL A 162 -7.21 1.01 14.06
C VAL A 162 -6.84 -0.33 14.68
N GLY A 163 -5.60 -0.45 15.13
CA GLY A 163 -5.12 -1.64 15.78
C GLY A 163 -3.75 -1.42 16.41
N TYR A 164 -2.98 -2.47 16.58
CA TYR A 164 -1.67 -2.39 17.21
C TYR A 164 -0.65 -3.32 16.55
N VAL A 165 0.62 -3.05 16.81
CA VAL A 165 1.73 -3.95 16.51
C VAL A 165 2.70 -3.94 17.70
N GLU A 166 3.23 -5.11 18.09
CA GLU A 166 4.27 -5.18 19.11
C GLU A 166 5.54 -4.48 18.62
N ARG A 167 6.21 -3.75 19.52
CA ARG A 167 7.38 -2.90 19.19
C ARG A 167 8.46 -3.66 18.42
N GLU A 168 8.73 -4.91 18.81
CA GLU A 168 9.73 -5.76 18.18
C GLU A 168 9.30 -6.40 16.84
N ARG A 169 7.99 -6.37 16.51
CA ARG A 169 7.43 -6.99 15.31
C ARG A 169 7.04 -6.04 14.21
N ARG A 170 7.13 -4.74 14.51
CA ARG A 170 6.76 -3.74 13.50
C ARG A 170 7.62 -3.87 12.26
N LEU A 171 6.97 -3.80 11.11
CA LEU A 171 7.61 -3.77 9.81
C LEU A 171 7.24 -2.50 9.04
N SER A 172 8.03 -2.21 8.04
CA SER A 172 7.82 -1.13 7.10
C SER A 172 8.52 -1.44 5.78
N ARG A 173 8.38 -0.57 4.81
CA ARG A 173 9.14 -0.61 3.55
C ARG A 173 10.64 -0.34 3.75
N LEU A 174 11.01 0.25 4.90
CA LEU A 174 12.39 0.57 5.26
C LEU A 174 13.09 -0.63 5.91
N GLY A 175 14.41 -0.70 5.75
CA GLY A 175 15.25 -1.66 6.48
C GLY A 175 15.75 -2.83 5.63
N GLY A 176 15.33 -2.93 4.36
CA GLY A 176 15.90 -3.87 3.41
C GLY A 176 17.39 -3.62 3.22
N LYS A 177 18.19 -4.68 3.19
CA LYS A 177 19.65 -4.62 3.12
C LYS A 177 20.16 -5.15 1.80
N ALA A 178 21.26 -4.58 1.31
CA ALA A 178 21.96 -5.15 0.16
C ALA A 178 22.36 -6.61 0.46
N GLY A 179 22.04 -7.49 -0.47
CA GLY A 179 22.23 -8.94 -0.33
C GLY A 179 21.01 -9.71 0.17
N ASP A 180 19.96 -9.03 0.66
CA ASP A 180 18.73 -9.71 1.04
C ASP A 180 18.05 -10.37 -0.15
N ASP A 181 17.47 -11.54 0.07
CA ASP A 181 16.56 -12.16 -0.87
C ASP A 181 15.18 -11.50 -0.81
N LEU A 182 14.58 -11.32 -1.98
CA LEU A 182 13.22 -10.86 -2.15
C LEU A 182 12.27 -12.05 -2.33
N PHE A 183 11.22 -12.08 -1.54
CA PHE A 183 10.17 -13.08 -1.59
C PHE A 183 8.81 -12.47 -1.79
N VAL A 184 7.92 -13.22 -2.46
CA VAL A 184 6.48 -12.92 -2.52
C VAL A 184 5.68 -14.11 -2.02
N THR A 185 4.53 -13.81 -1.40
CA THR A 185 3.54 -14.83 -1.06
C THR A 185 2.57 -15.03 -2.22
N GLY A 186 1.93 -16.19 -2.27
CA GLY A 186 0.84 -16.46 -3.21
C GLY A 186 1.25 -16.43 -4.68
N ARG A 187 0.34 -15.95 -5.52
CA ARG A 187 0.51 -15.87 -6.97
C ARG A 187 0.13 -14.48 -7.47
N LEU A 188 0.84 -14.00 -8.49
CA LEU A 188 0.75 -12.64 -9.02
C LEU A 188 0.08 -12.63 -10.40
N GLY A 189 -0.53 -11.48 -10.73
CA GLY A 189 -1.17 -11.19 -12.00
C GLY A 189 -2.56 -11.79 -12.16
N GLY A 190 -3.37 -11.19 -13.03
CA GLY A 190 -4.74 -11.62 -13.30
C GLY A 190 -5.74 -11.34 -12.17
N ALA A 191 -5.33 -10.53 -11.17
CA ALA A 191 -6.18 -10.21 -10.03
C ALA A 191 -7.42 -9.41 -10.42
N VAL A 192 -7.29 -8.53 -11.41
CA VAL A 192 -8.35 -7.65 -11.92
C VAL A 192 -9.56 -8.46 -12.45
N LYS A 193 -9.36 -9.68 -12.93
CA LYS A 193 -10.44 -10.51 -13.48
C LYS A 193 -11.48 -10.93 -12.44
N GLN A 194 -11.10 -11.25 -11.22
CA GLN A 194 -12.03 -11.56 -10.09
C GLN A 194 -11.35 -11.67 -8.70
N LYS A 195 -10.08 -12.01 -8.60
CA LYS A 195 -9.38 -12.26 -7.32
C LYS A 195 -9.45 -11.03 -6.39
N HIS A 196 -9.33 -9.83 -6.95
CA HIS A 196 -9.35 -8.56 -6.21
C HIS A 196 -10.65 -8.28 -5.42
N LEU A 197 -11.75 -8.97 -5.76
CA LEU A 197 -13.04 -8.85 -5.05
C LEU A 197 -13.20 -9.90 -3.92
N GLN A 198 -12.24 -10.81 -3.78
CA GLN A 198 -12.35 -11.97 -2.87
C GLN A 198 -11.05 -12.30 -2.14
N PHE A 199 -10.01 -11.47 -2.32
CA PHE A 199 -8.72 -11.73 -1.68
C PHE A 199 -8.83 -11.75 -0.14
N VAL A 200 -7.85 -12.37 0.47
CA VAL A 200 -7.72 -12.48 1.92
C VAL A 200 -6.36 -11.94 2.32
N PRO A 201 -6.29 -10.86 3.09
CA PRO A 201 -5.05 -10.28 3.59
C PRO A 201 -4.18 -11.29 4.33
N ARG A 202 -2.89 -11.19 4.15
CA ARG A 202 -1.88 -12.12 4.66
C ARG A 202 -1.48 -11.83 6.12
N ILE A 203 -2.45 -11.48 6.98
CA ILE A 203 -2.18 -11.13 8.39
C ILE A 203 -1.59 -12.31 9.15
N ALA A 204 -2.17 -13.50 9.03
CA ALA A 204 -1.67 -14.68 9.72
C ALA A 204 -0.26 -15.05 9.29
N GLU A 205 0.01 -14.93 8.00
CA GLU A 205 1.30 -15.20 7.37
C GLU A 205 2.36 -14.20 7.83
N SER A 206 2.05 -12.91 7.80
CA SER A 206 2.94 -11.84 8.28
C SER A 206 3.26 -12.01 9.77
N ARG A 207 2.23 -12.27 10.58
CA ARG A 207 2.39 -12.52 12.02
C ARG A 207 3.26 -13.75 12.29
N TRP A 208 3.15 -14.80 11.48
CA TRP A 208 4.01 -15.96 11.57
C TRP A 208 5.45 -15.66 11.14
N LEU A 209 5.63 -14.89 10.04
CA LEU A 209 6.95 -14.47 9.57
C LEU A 209 7.72 -13.71 10.66
N THR A 210 7.12 -12.67 11.25
CA THR A 210 7.78 -11.83 12.26
C THR A 210 7.99 -12.52 13.60
N LYS A 211 7.26 -13.60 13.87
CA LYS A 211 7.49 -14.45 15.06
C LYS A 211 8.71 -15.33 14.88
N ASN A 212 9.01 -15.80 13.69
CA ASN A 212 9.97 -16.87 13.45
C ASN A 212 11.24 -16.42 12.71
N PHE A 213 11.19 -15.25 12.06
CA PHE A 213 12.27 -14.73 11.20
C PHE A 213 12.50 -13.25 11.43
N SER A 214 13.73 -12.81 11.21
CA SER A 214 14.09 -11.40 11.12
C SER A 214 13.80 -10.89 9.70
N ILE A 215 12.60 -10.36 9.48
CA ILE A 215 12.21 -9.73 8.22
C ILE A 215 12.76 -8.30 8.23
N HIS A 216 13.48 -7.90 7.18
CA HIS A 216 14.13 -6.60 7.12
C HIS A 216 13.22 -5.52 6.56
N ALA A 217 12.44 -5.81 5.53
CA ALA A 217 11.43 -4.92 4.97
C ALA A 217 10.25 -5.72 4.45
N MET A 218 9.05 -5.12 4.46
CA MET A 218 7.83 -5.74 3.95
C MET A 218 6.87 -4.66 3.47
N MET A 219 6.09 -5.00 2.45
CA MET A 219 4.91 -4.28 1.99
C MET A 219 3.92 -5.26 1.34
N ASP A 220 2.70 -4.82 1.08
CA ASP A 220 1.79 -5.57 0.21
C ASP A 220 1.92 -5.12 -1.25
N LEU A 221 1.42 -5.93 -2.18
CA LEU A 221 1.38 -5.66 -3.60
C LEU A 221 -0.02 -5.19 -4.00
N SER A 222 -0.24 -3.88 -3.99
CA SER A 222 -1.50 -3.23 -4.30
C SER A 222 -1.52 -2.61 -5.71
N ASP A 223 -0.40 -2.07 -6.17
CA ASP A 223 -0.28 -1.37 -7.46
C ASP A 223 0.50 -2.19 -8.50
N GLY A 224 0.87 -3.41 -8.14
CA GLY A 224 1.65 -4.34 -8.95
C GLY A 224 3.15 -4.27 -8.67
N LEU A 225 3.84 -5.37 -8.94
CA LEU A 225 5.26 -5.53 -8.62
C LEU A 225 6.13 -4.43 -9.23
N GLY A 226 5.75 -3.93 -10.41
CA GLY A 226 6.48 -2.86 -11.13
C GLY A 226 6.39 -1.48 -10.46
N ALA A 227 5.40 -1.24 -9.61
CA ALA A 227 5.27 -0.01 -8.80
C ALA A 227 5.81 -0.23 -7.37
N ASP A 228 5.45 -1.34 -6.74
CA ASP A 228 5.65 -1.55 -5.32
C ASP A 228 7.09 -1.94 -4.98
N LEU A 229 7.73 -2.81 -5.77
CA LEU A 229 9.14 -3.16 -5.53
C LEU A 229 10.11 -1.95 -5.63
N PRO A 230 9.99 -1.05 -6.63
CA PRO A 230 10.75 0.20 -6.64
C PRO A 230 10.52 1.07 -5.39
N ARG A 231 9.27 1.13 -4.87
CA ARG A 231 8.96 1.88 -3.65
C ARG A 231 9.67 1.29 -2.43
N LEU A 232 9.66 -0.03 -2.26
CA LEU A 232 10.38 -0.72 -1.18
C LEU A 232 11.90 -0.47 -1.29
N ALA A 233 12.46 -0.59 -2.50
CA ALA A 233 13.88 -0.38 -2.74
C ALA A 233 14.30 1.08 -2.47
N LYS A 234 13.50 2.07 -2.94
CA LYS A 234 13.69 3.52 -2.67
C LYS A 234 13.67 3.78 -1.17
N ALA A 235 12.67 3.27 -0.44
CA ALA A 235 12.53 3.43 1.00
C ALA A 235 13.72 2.83 1.76
N SER A 236 14.19 1.67 1.34
CA SER A 236 15.35 0.98 1.94
C SER A 236 16.71 1.50 1.46
N ARG A 237 16.75 2.47 0.53
CA ARG A 237 17.99 3.05 -0.06
C ARG A 237 18.89 1.99 -0.70
N VAL A 238 18.28 1.04 -1.39
CA VAL A 238 18.95 -0.05 -2.10
C VAL A 238 18.44 -0.13 -3.54
N ARG A 239 19.09 -0.96 -4.36
CA ARG A 239 18.60 -1.38 -5.67
C ARG A 239 18.06 -2.81 -5.59
N PHE A 240 17.53 -3.32 -6.67
CA PHE A 240 17.05 -4.70 -6.75
C PHE A 240 17.41 -5.33 -8.08
N ALA A 241 17.48 -6.65 -8.09
CA ALA A 241 17.46 -7.48 -9.29
C ALA A 241 16.30 -8.48 -9.13
N ILE A 242 15.57 -8.70 -10.21
CA ILE A 242 14.43 -9.61 -10.25
C ILE A 242 14.70 -10.74 -11.24
N GLU A 243 14.29 -11.94 -10.88
CA GLU A 243 14.30 -13.16 -11.70
C GLU A 243 12.89 -13.39 -12.22
N THR A 244 12.56 -12.79 -13.37
CA THR A 244 11.19 -12.76 -13.90
C THR A 244 10.64 -14.16 -14.21
N GLU A 245 11.52 -15.10 -14.55
CA GLU A 245 11.20 -16.51 -14.76
C GLU A 245 10.73 -17.24 -13.49
N ASN A 246 11.07 -16.72 -12.33
CA ASN A 246 10.67 -17.27 -11.03
C ASN A 246 9.37 -16.66 -10.48
N LEU A 247 8.72 -15.71 -11.19
CA LEU A 247 7.49 -15.11 -10.72
C LEU A 247 6.38 -16.16 -10.60
N PRO A 248 5.72 -16.28 -9.43
CA PRO A 248 4.65 -17.24 -9.23
C PRO A 248 3.35 -16.74 -9.87
N LEU A 249 3.14 -17.04 -11.13
CA LEU A 249 2.00 -16.54 -11.89
C LEU A 249 0.68 -17.23 -11.49
N THR A 250 -0.39 -16.44 -11.44
CA THR A 250 -1.76 -16.96 -11.42
C THR A 250 -2.02 -17.72 -12.73
N ARG A 251 -2.83 -18.78 -12.66
CA ARG A 251 -3.15 -19.60 -13.86
C ARG A 251 -3.71 -18.71 -14.98
N GLY A 252 -3.04 -18.72 -16.13
CA GLY A 252 -3.40 -17.94 -17.32
C GLY A 252 -2.95 -16.47 -17.28
N ALA A 253 -2.22 -16.04 -16.24
CA ALA A 253 -1.55 -14.74 -16.23
C ALA A 253 -0.20 -14.82 -16.95
N LYS A 254 0.22 -13.70 -17.50
CA LYS A 254 1.55 -13.50 -18.12
C LYS A 254 2.48 -12.80 -17.15
N ILE A 255 3.78 -12.80 -17.42
CA ILE A 255 4.79 -12.05 -16.65
C ILE A 255 4.43 -10.57 -16.59
N ASP A 256 3.99 -10.00 -17.72
CA ASP A 256 3.56 -8.60 -17.78
C ASP A 256 2.40 -8.30 -16.84
N ASP A 257 1.42 -9.21 -16.73
CA ASP A 257 0.28 -9.06 -15.81
C ASP A 257 0.77 -9.03 -14.35
N ALA A 258 1.70 -9.92 -13.98
CA ALA A 258 2.28 -9.95 -12.64
C ALA A 258 3.10 -8.70 -12.28
N ILE A 259 3.67 -8.04 -13.28
CA ILE A 259 4.46 -6.83 -13.09
C ILE A 259 3.58 -5.58 -13.05
N SER A 260 2.61 -5.45 -13.97
CA SER A 260 1.90 -4.20 -14.22
C SER A 260 0.46 -4.16 -13.67
N GLU A 261 -0.19 -5.30 -13.45
CA GLU A 261 -1.50 -5.33 -12.83
C GLU A 261 -1.37 -5.15 -11.31
N GLY A 262 -2.21 -4.32 -10.74
CA GLY A 262 -2.35 -4.18 -9.30
C GLY A 262 -3.33 -5.17 -8.69
N GLU A 263 -3.62 -4.96 -7.42
CA GLU A 263 -4.66 -5.63 -6.63
C GLU A 263 -4.40 -7.13 -6.36
N ASP A 264 -3.13 -7.55 -6.36
CA ASP A 264 -2.75 -8.91 -5.96
C ASP A 264 -2.88 -9.14 -4.45
N TYR A 265 -2.60 -8.11 -3.64
CA TYR A 265 -2.65 -8.12 -2.17
C TYR A 265 -1.90 -9.29 -1.55
N GLU A 266 -0.76 -9.63 -2.15
CA GLU A 266 0.23 -10.55 -1.60
C GLU A 266 1.35 -9.77 -0.89
N LEU A 267 2.11 -10.42 -0.02
CA LEU A 267 3.24 -9.77 0.65
C LEU A 267 4.50 -9.85 -0.21
N LEU A 268 5.20 -8.73 -0.35
CA LEU A 268 6.57 -8.62 -0.83
C LEU A 268 7.47 -8.34 0.38
N PHE A 269 8.50 -9.14 0.61
CA PHE A 269 9.39 -8.95 1.75
C PHE A 269 10.84 -9.29 1.47
N ALA A 270 11.73 -8.67 2.24
CA ALA A 270 13.17 -8.85 2.20
C ALA A 270 13.67 -9.58 3.45
N ILE A 271 14.53 -10.57 3.27
CA ILE A 271 15.07 -11.41 4.33
C ILE A 271 16.51 -11.82 4.04
N SER A 272 17.31 -12.04 5.09
CA SER A 272 18.68 -12.54 4.94
C SER A 272 18.72 -13.86 4.14
N PRO A 273 19.66 -14.02 3.19
CA PRO A 273 19.85 -15.28 2.46
C PRO A 273 20.13 -16.48 3.37
N ARG A 274 20.67 -16.24 4.56
CA ARG A 274 20.93 -17.31 5.57
C ARG A 274 19.66 -18.03 6.02
N ASP A 275 18.52 -17.31 6.01
CA ASP A 275 17.23 -17.86 6.42
C ASP A 275 16.43 -18.50 5.28
N ARG A 276 16.88 -18.37 4.02
CA ARG A 276 16.16 -18.82 2.81
C ARG A 276 15.66 -20.26 2.93
N THR A 277 16.55 -21.20 3.13
CA THR A 277 16.21 -22.63 3.15
C THR A 277 15.28 -22.99 4.29
N ARG A 278 15.50 -22.40 5.47
CA ARG A 278 14.65 -22.58 6.66
C ARG A 278 13.26 -21.99 6.40
N LEU A 279 13.18 -20.79 5.86
CA LEU A 279 11.92 -20.13 5.51
C LEU A 279 11.07 -21.01 4.58
N VAL A 280 11.61 -21.42 3.44
CA VAL A 280 10.85 -22.22 2.45
C VAL A 280 10.37 -23.54 3.03
N ARG A 281 11.22 -24.24 3.80
CA ARG A 281 10.85 -25.49 4.45
C ARG A 281 9.72 -25.32 5.49
N GLU A 282 9.87 -24.36 6.39
CA GLU A 282 8.92 -24.13 7.47
C GLU A 282 7.61 -23.52 6.98
N TRP A 283 7.68 -22.64 5.96
CA TRP A 283 6.50 -22.08 5.29
C TRP A 283 5.63 -23.18 4.66
N ARG A 284 6.24 -24.10 3.90
CA ARG A 284 5.54 -25.22 3.27
C ARG A 284 4.79 -26.09 4.29
N ARG A 285 5.38 -26.27 5.47
CA ARG A 285 4.73 -27.01 6.59
C ARG A 285 3.55 -26.22 7.18
N LYS A 286 3.71 -24.91 7.34
CA LYS A 286 2.72 -24.06 8.02
C LYS A 286 1.58 -23.65 7.08
N PHE A 287 1.90 -23.35 5.82
CA PHE A 287 0.96 -22.86 4.81
C PHE A 287 1.02 -23.70 3.53
N PRO A 288 0.65 -24.99 3.58
CA PRO A 288 0.86 -25.92 2.44
C PRO A 288 0.11 -25.54 1.16
N LYS A 289 -0.95 -24.72 1.27
CA LYS A 289 -1.76 -24.27 0.13
C LYS A 289 -1.36 -22.90 -0.39
N LEU A 290 -0.42 -22.21 0.27
CA LEU A 290 0.02 -20.88 -0.11
C LEU A 290 1.52 -20.91 -0.43
N PRO A 291 1.93 -20.70 -1.68
CA PRO A 291 3.35 -20.67 -2.01
C PRO A 291 4.03 -19.44 -1.42
N VAL A 292 5.32 -19.55 -1.14
CA VAL A 292 6.26 -18.45 -0.95
C VAL A 292 7.39 -18.63 -1.94
N THR A 293 7.68 -17.60 -2.72
CA THR A 293 8.60 -17.71 -3.86
C THR A 293 9.67 -16.63 -3.76
N ARG A 294 10.94 -17.02 -3.88
CA ARG A 294 12.04 -16.08 -4.08
C ARG A 294 11.99 -15.56 -5.51
N ILE A 295 11.94 -14.24 -5.64
CA ILE A 295 11.81 -13.57 -6.92
C ILE A 295 13.04 -12.73 -7.31
N GLY A 296 14.02 -12.61 -6.45
CA GLY A 296 15.19 -11.77 -6.72
C GLY A 296 15.99 -11.43 -5.47
N ARG A 297 16.71 -10.31 -5.54
CA ARG A 297 17.62 -9.84 -4.48
C ARG A 297 17.68 -8.32 -4.42
N LEU A 298 17.91 -7.79 -3.22
CA LEU A 298 18.30 -6.39 -3.01
C LEU A 298 19.81 -6.23 -3.24
N ASN A 299 20.19 -5.17 -3.93
CA ASN A 299 21.58 -4.89 -4.31
C ASN A 299 22.06 -3.56 -3.69
N PRO A 300 23.39 -3.34 -3.56
CA PRO A 300 23.93 -2.05 -3.17
C PRO A 300 23.47 -0.94 -4.12
N GLN A 301 23.36 0.28 -3.61
CA GLN A 301 22.96 1.45 -4.40
C GLN A 301 23.97 1.76 -5.54
N SER A 302 25.23 1.36 -5.39
CA SER A 302 26.29 1.49 -6.39
C SER A 302 26.20 0.46 -7.53
N ALA A 303 25.34 -0.56 -7.45
CA ALA A 303 25.20 -1.55 -8.50
C ALA A 303 24.76 -0.90 -9.82
N ILE A 304 25.43 -1.26 -10.92
CA ILE A 304 25.12 -0.77 -12.26
C ILE A 304 23.87 -1.50 -12.79
N GLY A 305 22.93 -0.71 -13.33
CA GLY A 305 21.69 -1.22 -13.93
C GLY A 305 20.54 -1.36 -12.93
N HIS A 306 19.42 -0.75 -13.28
CA HIS A 306 18.11 -1.08 -12.76
C HIS A 306 17.38 -1.87 -13.86
N PRO A 307 16.78 -3.02 -13.56
CA PRO A 307 15.79 -3.56 -14.47
C PRO A 307 14.67 -2.52 -14.55
N GLN A 308 14.42 -1.98 -15.75
CA GLN A 308 13.22 -1.18 -15.98
C GLN A 308 12.04 -2.16 -16.00
N LEU A 309 11.37 -2.29 -14.87
CA LEU A 309 10.09 -2.97 -14.84
C LEU A 309 9.07 -2.06 -15.53
N LYS A 310 8.13 -2.67 -16.28
CA LYS A 310 6.94 -1.93 -16.74
C LYS A 310 6.29 -1.28 -15.52
N ARG A 311 5.79 -0.04 -15.67
CA ARG A 311 5.12 0.67 -14.56
C ARG A 311 3.88 -0.12 -14.15
N GLY A 312 3.68 -0.25 -12.84
CA GLY A 312 2.43 -0.71 -12.25
C GLY A 312 1.33 0.36 -12.38
N TYR A 313 0.20 0.10 -11.74
CA TYR A 313 -0.93 1.04 -11.69
C TYR A 313 -0.51 2.34 -10.98
N VAL A 314 -0.95 3.48 -11.50
CA VAL A 314 -0.72 4.81 -10.91
C VAL A 314 -2.04 5.57 -10.89
N HIS A 315 -2.51 5.95 -9.70
CA HIS A 315 -3.68 6.81 -9.57
C HIS A 315 -3.48 8.15 -10.30
N PHE A 316 -4.59 8.72 -10.80
CA PHE A 316 -4.66 9.95 -11.59
C PHE A 316 -4.00 9.89 -12.98
N GLN A 317 -3.32 8.83 -13.38
CA GLN A 317 -2.82 8.63 -14.74
C GLN A 317 -3.66 7.58 -15.46
N ARG A 318 -4.11 7.91 -16.68
CA ARG A 318 -4.74 6.88 -17.53
C ARG A 318 -3.66 5.90 -17.99
N PRO A 319 -3.93 4.58 -17.98
CA PRO A 319 -3.05 3.65 -18.69
C PRO A 319 -2.98 4.11 -20.15
N GLY A 320 -1.74 4.30 -20.66
CA GLY A 320 -1.47 4.70 -22.03
C GLY A 320 -1.78 3.58 -23.01
#